data_9eeae07886dc9db4f5c4d303f764126b
#
_entry.id   9eeae07886dc9db4f5c4d303f764126b
#
_cell.length_a   1.000
_cell.length_b   1.000
_cell.length_c   1.000
_cell.angle_alpha   90.00
_cell.angle_beta   90.00
_cell.angle_gamma   90.00
#
_symmetry.space_group_name_H-M   'P 1'
#
loop_
_entity.id
_entity.type
_entity.pdbx_description
1 polymer ?
#
loop_
_entity_poly.entity_id
_entity_poly.type
_entity_poly.pdbx_seq_one_letter_code
_entity_poly.pdbx_strand_id
1 'polypeptide(L)'
;GGVDSSVAALLMKEKGYTCMGATMKLYQNEDVGLRREHTCCSLDDVEDARSVAYALDMPYYVFNFADRFKTDVIDKFVHAYETGVTPNPCIDCNRYLKFDKLFQRMVELNYDYVVTGHYAQIDFDENTGRYLLKKAVDHNKDQSYVLWSLTQEQLKHVQFPLGGMEKCEVRALAEAHNFINARKHDSQDICFVQNGSYADFIEQYTGKTYPPGDFVDTDGNVLGQHRGVIRYTIGQRKGLGVALPAP
;
A
#
# COMPACT_ATOMS: atom_id res chain seq x y z
N GLY A 1 -8.36 1.17 -10.26
CA GLY A 1 -6.91 1.36 -10.35
C GLY A 1 -6.49 2.81 -10.33
N GLY A 2 -5.28 3.09 -9.84
CA GLY A 2 -4.71 4.43 -9.82
C GLY A 2 -3.91 4.75 -11.09
N VAL A 3 -3.56 6.04 -11.28
CA VAL A 3 -2.80 6.53 -12.44
C VAL A 3 -1.46 5.80 -12.61
N ASP A 4 -0.74 5.53 -11.52
CA ASP A 4 0.58 4.93 -11.55
C ASP A 4 0.58 3.52 -12.13
N SER A 5 -0.36 2.66 -11.70
CA SER A 5 -0.48 1.30 -12.24
C SER A 5 -0.90 1.30 -13.73
N SER A 6 -1.68 2.29 -14.15
CA SER A 6 -2.10 2.43 -15.54
C SER A 6 -0.93 2.81 -16.45
N VAL A 7 -0.12 3.77 -16.03
CA VAL A 7 1.08 4.16 -16.80
C VAL A 7 2.14 3.07 -16.75
N ALA A 8 2.30 2.35 -15.64
CA ALA A 8 3.20 1.21 -15.59
C ALA A 8 2.81 0.13 -16.63
N ALA A 9 1.51 -0.17 -16.76
CA ALA A 9 1.01 -1.09 -17.78
C ALA A 9 1.26 -0.59 -19.21
N LEU A 10 1.03 0.70 -19.47
CA LEU A 10 1.32 1.34 -20.76
C LEU A 10 2.79 1.16 -21.14
N LEU A 11 3.71 1.53 -20.26
CA LEU A 11 5.15 1.46 -20.51
C LEU A 11 5.63 0.03 -20.80
N MET A 12 5.03 -0.96 -20.14
CA MET A 12 5.35 -2.37 -20.43
C MET A 12 4.84 -2.80 -21.80
N LYS A 13 3.64 -2.38 -22.20
CA LYS A 13 3.10 -2.64 -23.55
C LYS A 13 3.95 -1.99 -24.63
N GLU A 14 4.38 -0.73 -24.44
CA GLU A 14 5.26 -0.01 -25.38
C GLU A 14 6.63 -0.68 -25.53
N LYS A 15 7.13 -1.33 -24.46
CA LYS A 15 8.34 -2.16 -24.51
C LYS A 15 8.13 -3.53 -25.19
N GLY A 16 6.92 -3.83 -25.65
CA GLY A 16 6.62 -5.06 -26.37
C GLY A 16 6.30 -6.29 -25.51
N TYR A 17 6.08 -6.11 -24.19
CA TYR A 17 5.69 -7.22 -23.33
C TYR A 17 4.23 -7.64 -23.57
N THR A 18 3.99 -8.95 -23.44
CA THR A 18 2.63 -9.47 -23.31
C THR A 18 2.15 -9.25 -21.89
N CYS A 19 1.16 -8.39 -21.71
CA CYS A 19 0.71 -7.94 -20.40
C CYS A 19 -0.70 -8.44 -20.07
N MET A 20 -0.96 -8.65 -18.77
CA MET A 20 -2.25 -8.93 -18.18
C MET A 20 -2.51 -7.94 -17.05
N GLY A 21 -3.66 -7.29 -17.04
CA GLY A 21 -4.10 -6.46 -15.93
C GLY A 21 -4.63 -7.30 -14.77
N ALA A 22 -4.22 -6.99 -13.55
CA ALA A 22 -4.68 -7.66 -12.35
C ALA A 22 -5.10 -6.65 -11.27
N THR A 23 -6.30 -6.84 -10.71
CA THR A 23 -6.73 -6.15 -9.49
C THR A 23 -6.86 -7.17 -8.36
N MET A 24 -6.31 -6.82 -7.20
CA MET A 24 -6.46 -7.59 -5.98
C MET A 24 -7.67 -7.08 -5.21
N LYS A 25 -8.68 -7.93 -5.00
CA LYS A 25 -9.76 -7.67 -4.04
C LYS A 25 -9.22 -7.99 -2.65
N LEU A 26 -8.98 -6.95 -1.83
CA LEU A 26 -8.29 -7.07 -0.55
C LEU A 26 -9.24 -7.25 0.64
N TYR A 27 -10.46 -6.73 0.58
CA TYR A 27 -11.48 -6.87 1.63
C TYR A 27 -12.88 -6.72 1.06
N GLN A 28 -13.87 -7.13 1.81
CA GLN A 28 -15.26 -6.79 1.60
C GLN A 28 -15.63 -5.62 2.52
N ASN A 29 -16.51 -4.74 2.08
CA ASN A 29 -16.89 -3.56 2.86
C ASN A 29 -17.42 -3.92 4.25
N GLU A 30 -18.13 -5.04 4.33
CA GLU A 30 -18.72 -5.56 5.55
C GLU A 30 -17.64 -5.99 6.56
N ASP A 31 -16.52 -6.56 6.09
CA ASP A 31 -15.41 -7.03 6.94
C ASP A 31 -14.68 -5.89 7.64
N VAL A 32 -14.74 -4.68 7.09
CA VAL A 32 -14.05 -3.48 7.63
C VAL A 32 -15.04 -2.41 8.11
N GLY A 33 -16.33 -2.76 8.23
CA GLY A 33 -17.37 -1.86 8.73
C GLY A 33 -17.67 -0.65 7.84
N LEU A 34 -17.31 -0.72 6.57
CA LEU A 34 -17.52 0.37 5.61
C LEU A 34 -18.90 0.28 4.95
N ARG A 35 -19.59 1.43 4.84
CA ARG A 35 -20.77 1.55 3.99
C ARG A 35 -20.36 1.46 2.53
N ARG A 36 -21.23 0.89 1.67
CA ARG A 36 -20.97 0.49 0.27
C ARG A 36 -20.43 1.59 -0.68
N GLU A 37 -20.37 2.83 -0.26
CA GLU A 37 -20.16 3.97 -1.16
C GLU A 37 -18.70 4.47 -1.30
N HIS A 38 -17.76 4.01 -0.46
CA HIS A 38 -16.38 4.55 -0.46
C HIS A 38 -15.34 3.47 -0.13
N THR A 39 -14.84 2.76 -1.13
CA THR A 39 -13.75 1.78 -0.94
C THR A 39 -12.64 1.94 -1.95
N CYS A 40 -11.36 1.73 -1.54
CA CYS A 40 -10.20 1.67 -2.44
C CYS A 40 -10.26 0.50 -3.43
N CYS A 41 -11.16 -0.46 -3.23
CA CYS A 41 -11.50 -1.54 -4.14
C CYS A 41 -12.98 -1.44 -4.51
N SER A 42 -13.50 -0.20 -4.66
CA SER A 42 -14.86 0.03 -5.12
C SER A 42 -15.08 -0.61 -6.49
N LEU A 43 -16.33 -0.87 -6.83
CA LEU A 43 -16.66 -1.29 -8.19
C LEU A 43 -16.09 -0.32 -9.21
N ASP A 44 -16.09 0.99 -8.90
CA ASP A 44 -15.53 2.04 -9.75
C ASP A 44 -14.02 1.87 -9.97
N ASP A 45 -13.24 1.51 -8.93
CA ASP A 45 -11.80 1.25 -9.08
C ASP A 45 -11.50 0.03 -9.95
N VAL A 46 -12.34 -0.99 -9.86
CA VAL A 46 -12.25 -2.18 -10.72
C VAL A 46 -12.61 -1.81 -12.16
N GLU A 47 -13.67 -1.03 -12.36
CA GLU A 47 -14.08 -0.57 -13.69
C GLU A 47 -13.06 0.39 -14.32
N ASP A 48 -12.48 1.32 -13.56
CA ASP A 48 -11.36 2.15 -14.02
C ASP A 48 -10.19 1.29 -14.52
N ALA A 49 -9.78 0.29 -13.72
CA ALA A 49 -8.68 -0.60 -14.09
C ALA A 49 -9.01 -1.46 -15.32
N ARG A 50 -10.27 -1.94 -15.41
CA ARG A 50 -10.76 -2.68 -16.57
C ARG A 50 -10.76 -1.82 -17.84
N SER A 51 -11.22 -0.58 -17.73
CA SER A 51 -11.23 0.38 -18.85
C SER A 51 -9.84 0.67 -19.39
N VAL A 52 -8.84 0.84 -18.49
CA VAL A 52 -7.44 1.00 -18.91
C VAL A 52 -6.92 -0.28 -19.58
N ALA A 53 -7.17 -1.44 -19.00
CA ALA A 53 -6.74 -2.71 -19.59
C ALA A 53 -7.34 -2.93 -20.98
N TYR A 54 -8.62 -2.59 -21.17
CA TYR A 54 -9.28 -2.63 -22.46
C TYR A 54 -8.65 -1.66 -23.46
N ALA A 55 -8.38 -0.41 -23.05
CA ALA A 55 -7.73 0.59 -23.91
C ALA A 55 -6.31 0.17 -24.34
N LEU A 56 -5.63 -0.65 -23.54
CA LEU A 56 -4.30 -1.20 -23.83
C LEU A 56 -4.34 -2.58 -24.50
N ASP A 57 -5.52 -3.08 -24.88
CA ASP A 57 -5.70 -4.42 -25.43
C ASP A 57 -5.01 -5.50 -24.56
N MET A 58 -5.40 -5.54 -23.28
CA MET A 58 -4.87 -6.48 -22.28
C MET A 58 -6.02 -7.28 -21.65
N PRO A 59 -5.86 -8.60 -21.46
CA PRO A 59 -6.77 -9.35 -20.59
C PRO A 59 -6.73 -8.81 -19.16
N TYR A 60 -7.86 -8.85 -18.46
CA TYR A 60 -7.99 -8.30 -17.09
C TYR A 60 -8.68 -9.27 -16.15
N TYR A 61 -8.11 -9.43 -14.96
CA TYR A 61 -8.60 -10.34 -13.93
C TYR A 61 -8.67 -9.67 -12.56
N VAL A 62 -9.60 -10.17 -11.74
CA VAL A 62 -9.70 -9.79 -10.33
C VAL A 62 -9.40 -11.01 -9.47
N PHE A 63 -8.37 -10.93 -8.64
CA PHE A 63 -8.00 -11.98 -7.70
C PHE A 63 -8.51 -11.64 -6.30
N ASN A 64 -9.22 -12.59 -5.67
CA ASN A 64 -9.69 -12.41 -4.29
C ASN A 64 -8.60 -12.83 -3.30
N PHE A 65 -8.09 -11.86 -2.55
CA PHE A 65 -7.11 -12.06 -1.48
C PHE A 65 -7.64 -11.58 -0.12
N ALA A 66 -8.96 -11.45 0.05
CA ALA A 66 -9.57 -10.86 1.24
C ALA A 66 -9.17 -11.58 2.53
N ASP A 67 -9.23 -12.92 2.57
CA ASP A 67 -8.88 -13.69 3.76
C ASP A 67 -7.42 -13.48 4.17
N ARG A 68 -6.51 -13.44 3.18
CA ARG A 68 -5.09 -13.21 3.43
C ARG A 68 -4.83 -11.77 3.86
N PHE A 69 -5.52 -10.80 3.26
CA PHE A 69 -5.40 -9.41 3.67
C PHE A 69 -5.87 -9.20 5.11
N LYS A 70 -6.98 -9.84 5.50
CA LYS A 70 -7.46 -9.84 6.87
C LYS A 70 -6.37 -10.34 7.83
N THR A 71 -5.87 -11.55 7.59
CA THR A 71 -4.94 -12.23 8.52
C THR A 71 -3.55 -11.57 8.54
N ASP A 72 -3.00 -11.25 7.36
CA ASP A 72 -1.59 -10.84 7.24
C ASP A 72 -1.40 -9.32 7.32
N VAL A 73 -2.48 -8.54 7.20
CA VAL A 73 -2.40 -7.07 7.24
C VAL A 73 -3.27 -6.49 8.35
N ILE A 74 -4.60 -6.73 8.33
CA ILE A 74 -5.51 -6.08 9.28
C ILE A 74 -5.29 -6.60 10.70
N ASP A 75 -5.29 -7.92 10.90
CA ASP A 75 -5.15 -8.51 12.25
C ASP A 75 -3.78 -8.14 12.86
N LYS A 76 -2.71 -8.08 12.05
CA LYS A 76 -1.38 -7.62 12.50
C LYS A 76 -1.37 -6.14 12.86
N PHE A 77 -2.03 -5.31 12.06
CA PHE A 77 -2.17 -3.89 12.33
C PHE A 77 -2.87 -3.63 13.67
N VAL A 78 -3.98 -4.31 13.90
CA VAL A 78 -4.74 -4.23 15.15
C VAL A 78 -3.90 -4.69 16.35
N HIS A 79 -3.28 -5.87 16.23
CA HIS A 79 -2.43 -6.41 17.29
C HIS A 79 -1.25 -5.50 17.64
N ALA A 80 -0.62 -4.89 16.64
CA ALA A 80 0.48 -3.96 16.87
C ALA A 80 0.04 -2.76 17.71
N TYR A 81 -1.09 -2.13 17.38
CA TYR A 81 -1.61 -1.02 18.18
C TYR A 81 -2.05 -1.45 19.59
N GLU A 82 -2.66 -2.64 19.74
CA GLU A 82 -3.01 -3.20 21.05
C GLU A 82 -1.79 -3.43 21.95
N THR A 83 -0.64 -3.68 21.34
CA THR A 83 0.64 -3.90 22.05
C THR A 83 1.54 -2.66 22.11
N GLY A 84 1.04 -1.49 21.71
CA GLY A 84 1.77 -0.21 21.77
C GLY A 84 2.82 -0.02 20.67
N VAL A 85 2.78 -0.83 19.61
CA VAL A 85 3.65 -0.70 18.45
C VAL A 85 2.92 0.08 17.34
N THR A 86 3.63 0.93 16.61
CA THR A 86 3.07 1.65 15.46
C THR A 86 3.39 0.90 14.16
N PRO A 87 2.44 0.22 13.54
CA PRO A 87 2.67 -0.55 12.32
C PRO A 87 2.61 0.32 11.05
N ASN A 88 3.26 -0.16 9.99
CA ASN A 88 2.99 0.30 8.64
C ASN A 88 2.37 -0.86 7.82
N PRO A 89 1.05 -0.91 7.67
CA PRO A 89 0.37 -2.03 7.01
C PRO A 89 0.68 -2.13 5.51
N CYS A 90 1.20 -1.05 4.88
CA CYS A 90 1.62 -1.09 3.49
C CYS A 90 2.83 -2.03 3.29
N ILE A 91 3.73 -2.14 4.28
CA ILE A 91 4.86 -3.08 4.24
C ILE A 91 4.33 -4.51 4.19
N ASP A 92 3.39 -4.86 5.08
CA ASP A 92 2.80 -6.19 5.13
C ASP A 92 1.99 -6.51 3.86
N CYS A 93 1.21 -5.54 3.35
CA CYS A 93 0.49 -5.69 2.09
C CYS A 93 1.44 -5.97 0.91
N ASN A 94 2.54 -5.24 0.80
CA ASN A 94 3.54 -5.49 -0.23
C ASN A 94 4.17 -6.88 -0.06
N ARG A 95 4.60 -7.22 1.16
CA ARG A 95 5.28 -8.48 1.46
C ARG A 95 4.41 -9.71 1.20
N TYR A 96 3.20 -9.76 1.77
CA TYR A 96 2.39 -10.98 1.82
C TYR A 96 1.38 -11.11 0.67
N LEU A 97 0.97 -9.99 0.07
CA LEU A 97 -0.03 -10.03 -1.00
C LEU A 97 0.56 -9.74 -2.37
N LYS A 98 1.18 -8.54 -2.55
CA LYS A 98 1.68 -8.16 -3.89
C LYS A 98 2.87 -9.02 -4.33
N PHE A 99 3.84 -9.23 -3.44
CA PHE A 99 5.08 -9.91 -3.79
C PHE A 99 5.20 -11.33 -3.22
N ASP A 100 4.14 -11.86 -2.61
CA ASP A 100 4.01 -13.29 -2.33
C ASP A 100 2.81 -13.88 -3.11
N LYS A 101 1.56 -13.51 -2.78
CA LYS A 101 0.37 -14.13 -3.41
C LYS A 101 0.22 -13.79 -4.89
N LEU A 102 0.39 -12.53 -5.27
CA LEU A 102 0.34 -12.16 -6.68
C LEU A 102 1.54 -12.74 -7.45
N PHE A 103 2.71 -12.84 -6.81
CA PHE A 103 3.88 -13.52 -7.37
C PHE A 103 3.60 -15.01 -7.64
N GLN A 104 2.97 -15.72 -6.69
CA GLN A 104 2.54 -17.10 -6.89
C GLN A 104 1.59 -17.22 -8.09
N ARG A 105 0.62 -16.30 -8.22
CA ARG A 105 -0.28 -16.26 -9.39
C ARG A 105 0.45 -15.99 -10.71
N MET A 106 1.46 -15.14 -10.70
CA MET A 106 2.32 -14.90 -11.85
C MET A 106 2.95 -16.22 -12.34
N VAL A 107 3.55 -16.99 -11.42
CA VAL A 107 4.17 -18.29 -11.72
C VAL A 107 3.14 -19.30 -12.24
N GLU A 108 1.98 -19.43 -11.57
CA GLU A 108 0.89 -20.34 -11.97
C GLU A 108 0.35 -20.05 -13.38
N LEU A 109 0.36 -18.76 -13.77
CA LEU A 109 -0.12 -18.30 -15.06
C LEU A 109 0.98 -18.21 -16.14
N ASN A 110 2.20 -18.65 -15.83
CA ASN A 110 3.37 -18.61 -16.71
C ASN A 110 3.72 -17.20 -17.22
N TYR A 111 3.66 -16.19 -16.34
CA TYR A 111 4.21 -14.87 -16.58
C TYR A 111 5.59 -14.73 -15.94
N ASP A 112 6.44 -13.88 -16.53
CA ASP A 112 7.83 -13.70 -16.10
C ASP A 112 7.97 -12.65 -15.02
N TYR A 113 7.08 -11.65 -14.97
CA TYR A 113 7.21 -10.48 -14.10
C TYR A 113 5.90 -10.08 -13.42
N VAL A 114 6.01 -9.64 -12.17
CA VAL A 114 5.02 -8.78 -11.51
C VAL A 114 5.43 -7.34 -11.71
N VAL A 115 4.54 -6.53 -12.30
CA VAL A 115 4.78 -5.12 -12.58
C VAL A 115 3.84 -4.27 -11.74
N THR A 116 4.36 -3.26 -11.09
CA THR A 116 3.56 -2.34 -10.27
C THR A 116 3.97 -0.89 -10.49
N GLY A 117 3.06 0.04 -10.15
CA GLY A 117 3.30 1.47 -10.20
C GLY A 117 4.09 2.04 -9.02
N HIS A 118 4.94 1.26 -8.36
CA HIS A 118 5.78 1.79 -7.29
C HIS A 118 6.92 2.65 -7.84
N TYR A 119 7.21 3.71 -7.09
CA TYR A 119 8.38 4.56 -7.32
C TYR A 119 9.58 3.97 -6.58
N ALA A 120 10.30 3.09 -7.24
CA ALA A 120 11.56 2.49 -6.82
C ALA A 120 12.29 1.99 -8.07
N GLN A 121 13.57 1.67 -7.97
CA GLN A 121 14.35 1.12 -9.07
C GLN A 121 14.94 -0.24 -8.68
N ILE A 122 15.12 -1.10 -9.67
CA ILE A 122 15.83 -2.38 -9.53
C ILE A 122 16.95 -2.41 -10.55
N ASP A 123 18.18 -2.63 -10.08
CA ASP A 123 19.35 -2.86 -10.91
C ASP A 123 19.94 -4.23 -10.61
N PHE A 124 20.66 -4.78 -11.58
CA PHE A 124 21.47 -5.97 -11.36
C PHE A 124 22.95 -5.57 -11.31
N ASP A 125 23.60 -5.91 -10.21
CA ASP A 125 25.04 -5.69 -10.02
C ASP A 125 25.79 -6.94 -10.47
N GLU A 126 26.47 -6.87 -11.61
CA GLU A 126 27.25 -7.96 -12.20
C GLU A 126 28.42 -8.39 -11.30
N ASN A 127 29.00 -7.48 -10.52
CA ASN A 127 30.15 -7.80 -9.66
C ASN A 127 29.76 -8.68 -8.48
N THR A 128 28.57 -8.49 -7.93
CA THR A 128 28.07 -9.24 -6.78
C THR A 128 27.07 -10.33 -7.17
N GLY A 129 26.57 -10.32 -8.40
CA GLY A 129 25.51 -11.20 -8.88
C GLY A 129 24.16 -10.95 -8.19
N ARG A 130 23.91 -9.74 -7.68
CA ARG A 130 22.72 -9.40 -6.89
C ARG A 130 21.84 -8.35 -7.54
N TYR A 131 20.54 -8.49 -7.33
CA TYR A 131 19.57 -7.43 -7.61
C TYR A 131 19.60 -6.41 -6.48
N LEU A 132 19.65 -5.13 -6.82
CA LEU A 132 19.70 -4.01 -5.91
C LEU A 132 18.39 -3.24 -5.96
N LEU A 133 17.71 -3.10 -4.83
CA LEU A 133 16.59 -2.18 -4.68
C LEU A 133 17.13 -0.77 -4.41
N LYS A 134 16.78 0.19 -5.27
CA LYS A 134 17.25 1.57 -5.20
C LYS A 134 16.08 2.53 -5.05
N LYS A 135 16.37 3.71 -4.51
CA LYS A 135 15.41 4.81 -4.43
C LYS A 135 14.96 5.27 -5.82
N ALA A 136 13.75 5.80 -5.90
CA ALA A 136 13.26 6.45 -7.10
C ALA A 136 14.01 7.74 -7.43
N VAL A 137 13.91 8.19 -8.68
CA VAL A 137 14.39 9.52 -9.12
C VAL A 137 13.55 10.61 -8.44
N ASP A 138 12.24 10.48 -8.43
CA ASP A 138 11.36 11.37 -7.65
C ASP A 138 11.48 11.07 -6.16
N HIS A 139 12.32 11.82 -5.46
CA HIS A 139 12.56 11.65 -4.03
C HIS A 139 11.32 11.93 -3.16
N ASN A 140 10.36 12.73 -3.66
CA ASN A 140 9.11 13.02 -2.94
C ASN A 140 8.11 11.87 -3.03
N LYS A 141 8.30 10.97 -4.00
CA LYS A 141 7.45 9.80 -4.24
C LYS A 141 8.14 8.47 -3.96
N ASP A 142 9.40 8.48 -3.52
CA ASP A 142 10.15 7.26 -3.25
C ASP A 142 9.40 6.31 -2.31
N GLN A 143 9.24 5.08 -2.77
CA GLN A 143 8.52 4.00 -2.06
C GLN A 143 9.43 2.79 -1.79
N SER A 144 10.75 2.93 -1.94
CA SER A 144 11.69 1.84 -1.67
C SER A 144 11.57 1.30 -0.24
N TYR A 145 11.18 2.15 0.72
CA TYR A 145 11.02 1.79 2.14
C TYR A 145 9.91 0.75 2.39
N VAL A 146 8.86 0.68 1.58
CA VAL A 146 7.82 -0.36 1.74
C VAL A 146 8.15 -1.65 0.99
N LEU A 147 9.29 -1.69 0.30
CA LEU A 147 9.75 -2.79 -0.55
C LEU A 147 10.97 -3.52 0.00
N TRP A 148 11.50 -3.09 1.15
CA TRP A 148 12.75 -3.60 1.74
C TRP A 148 12.74 -5.11 2.01
N SER A 149 11.55 -5.71 2.14
CA SER A 149 11.38 -7.13 2.43
C SER A 149 11.44 -8.04 1.19
N LEU A 150 11.62 -7.47 -0.01
CA LEU A 150 11.74 -8.25 -1.24
C LEU A 150 13.00 -9.11 -1.25
N THR A 151 12.83 -10.39 -1.53
CA THR A 151 13.94 -11.33 -1.68
C THR A 151 14.62 -11.17 -3.03
N GLN A 152 15.84 -11.74 -3.19
CA GLN A 152 16.56 -11.75 -4.46
C GLN A 152 15.75 -12.42 -5.58
N GLU A 153 15.05 -13.50 -5.26
CA GLU A 153 14.19 -14.18 -6.23
C GLU A 153 13.02 -13.29 -6.67
N GLN A 154 12.40 -12.57 -5.74
CA GLN A 154 11.34 -11.63 -6.07
C GLN A 154 11.87 -10.44 -6.88
N LEU A 155 13.00 -9.84 -6.48
CA LEU A 155 13.60 -8.71 -7.19
C LEU A 155 13.94 -9.06 -8.65
N LYS A 156 14.34 -10.31 -8.93
CA LYS A 156 14.59 -10.80 -10.29
C LYS A 156 13.35 -10.77 -11.18
N HIS A 157 12.16 -10.99 -10.59
CA HIS A 157 10.89 -11.13 -11.30
C HIS A 157 9.92 -9.96 -11.05
N VAL A 158 10.42 -8.81 -10.57
CA VAL A 158 9.60 -7.63 -10.33
C VAL A 158 10.14 -6.46 -11.15
N GLN A 159 9.23 -5.64 -11.70
CA GLN A 159 9.59 -4.42 -12.39
C GLN A 159 8.81 -3.21 -11.86
N PHE A 160 9.52 -2.09 -11.72
CA PHE A 160 9.00 -0.80 -11.32
C PHE A 160 9.26 0.24 -12.43
N PRO A 161 8.44 0.28 -13.48
CA PRO A 161 8.69 1.13 -14.66
C PRO A 161 8.74 2.63 -14.34
N LEU A 162 8.11 3.04 -13.23
CA LEU A 162 8.02 4.45 -12.82
C LEU A 162 9.22 4.92 -11.98
N GLY A 163 10.11 4.02 -11.58
CA GLY A 163 11.22 4.36 -10.69
C GLY A 163 12.20 5.41 -11.24
N GLY A 164 12.32 5.51 -12.56
CA GLY A 164 13.15 6.49 -13.27
C GLY A 164 12.42 7.76 -13.71
N MET A 165 11.19 8.00 -13.24
CA MET A 165 10.31 9.09 -13.69
C MET A 165 9.87 10.00 -12.55
N GLU A 166 9.65 11.26 -12.86
CA GLU A 166 8.96 12.20 -11.98
C GLU A 166 7.44 12.01 -12.06
N LYS A 167 6.72 12.26 -10.97
CA LYS A 167 5.26 12.12 -10.91
C LYS A 167 4.52 12.96 -11.93
N CYS A 168 5.03 14.14 -12.26
CA CYS A 168 4.44 15.02 -13.28
C CYS A 168 4.51 14.38 -14.68
N GLU A 169 5.58 13.68 -15.01
CA GLU A 169 5.73 12.98 -16.29
C GLU A 169 4.73 11.81 -16.38
N VAL A 170 4.56 11.05 -15.28
CA VAL A 170 3.60 9.96 -15.20
C VAL A 170 2.17 10.49 -15.43
N ARG A 171 1.79 11.62 -14.83
CA ARG A 171 0.48 12.24 -15.04
C ARG A 171 0.31 12.73 -16.49
N ALA A 172 1.33 13.35 -17.08
CA ALA A 172 1.30 13.80 -18.46
C ALA A 172 1.09 12.63 -19.43
N LEU A 173 1.74 11.49 -19.21
CA LEU A 173 1.52 10.28 -20.01
C LEU A 173 0.09 9.76 -19.89
N ALA A 174 -0.46 9.70 -18.67
CA ALA A 174 -1.83 9.25 -18.45
C ALA A 174 -2.85 10.17 -19.16
N GLU A 175 -2.62 11.49 -19.15
CA GLU A 175 -3.47 12.46 -19.86
C GLU A 175 -3.33 12.32 -21.37
N ALA A 176 -2.11 12.19 -21.89
CA ALA A 176 -1.84 12.02 -23.32
C ALA A 176 -2.53 10.76 -23.90
N HIS A 177 -2.64 9.71 -23.09
CA HIS A 177 -3.34 8.46 -23.47
C HIS A 177 -4.83 8.44 -23.06
N ASN A 178 -5.38 9.56 -22.60
CA ASN A 178 -6.79 9.73 -22.22
C ASN A 178 -7.27 8.69 -21.21
N PHE A 179 -6.43 8.30 -20.25
CA PHE A 179 -6.85 7.37 -19.21
C PHE A 179 -7.89 8.01 -18.30
N ILE A 180 -8.97 7.30 -18.04
CA ILE A 180 -10.10 7.78 -17.23
C ILE A 180 -9.67 8.22 -15.82
N ASN A 181 -8.60 7.62 -15.29
CA ASN A 181 -8.05 7.87 -13.97
C ASN A 181 -6.84 8.83 -13.96
N ALA A 182 -6.52 9.51 -15.08
CA ALA A 182 -5.35 10.39 -15.18
C ALA A 182 -5.33 11.50 -14.11
N ARG A 183 -6.49 12.02 -13.74
CA ARG A 183 -6.66 13.09 -12.73
C ARG A 183 -7.00 12.60 -11.34
N LYS A 184 -7.04 11.28 -11.13
CA LYS A 184 -7.34 10.71 -9.82
C LYS A 184 -6.26 11.09 -8.81
N HIS A 185 -6.70 11.45 -7.60
CA HIS A 185 -5.77 11.74 -6.50
C HIS A 185 -5.03 10.48 -6.06
N ASP A 186 -3.78 10.66 -5.63
CA ASP A 186 -3.01 9.57 -5.06
C ASP A 186 -3.64 9.12 -3.74
N SER A 187 -3.70 7.82 -3.49
CA SER A 187 -4.09 7.29 -2.19
C SER A 187 -2.97 7.57 -1.19
N GLN A 188 -3.21 8.43 -0.20
CA GLN A 188 -2.23 8.83 0.80
C GLN A 188 -2.44 8.12 2.15
N ASP A 189 -3.64 7.58 2.39
CA ASP A 189 -4.03 6.98 3.65
C ASP A 189 -4.00 5.44 3.62
N ILE A 190 -4.11 4.84 4.80
CA ILE A 190 -4.26 3.39 4.96
C ILE A 190 -5.59 2.98 4.30
N CYS A 191 -5.51 2.15 3.27
CA CYS A 191 -6.63 1.87 2.35
C CYS A 191 -7.89 1.30 3.02
N PHE A 192 -7.80 0.69 4.18
CA PHE A 192 -8.93 0.15 4.95
C PHE A 192 -9.38 1.06 6.11
N VAL A 193 -8.72 2.20 6.34
CA VAL A 193 -9.09 3.23 7.33
C VAL A 193 -9.59 4.45 6.58
N GLN A 194 -10.88 4.51 6.26
CA GLN A 194 -11.40 5.54 5.34
C GLN A 194 -12.07 6.72 6.04
N ASN A 195 -12.84 6.49 7.09
CA ASN A 195 -13.65 7.54 7.72
C ASN A 195 -13.36 7.60 9.22
N GLY A 196 -12.41 8.43 9.62
CA GLY A 196 -12.09 8.58 11.02
C GLY A 196 -10.64 8.27 11.34
N SER A 197 -10.37 8.07 12.62
CA SER A 197 -9.05 7.68 13.08
C SER A 197 -8.86 6.16 12.96
N TYR A 198 -7.63 5.74 12.83
CA TYR A 198 -7.28 4.30 12.92
C TYR A 198 -7.76 3.67 14.24
N ALA A 199 -7.85 4.45 15.32
CA ALA A 199 -8.38 3.99 16.60
C ALA A 199 -9.87 3.64 16.52
N ASP A 200 -10.67 4.46 15.84
CA ASP A 200 -12.10 4.19 15.65
C ASP A 200 -12.31 2.94 14.79
N PHE A 201 -11.46 2.76 13.77
CA PHE A 201 -11.43 1.51 12.99
C PHE A 201 -11.13 0.29 13.86
N ILE A 202 -10.10 0.37 14.73
CA ILE A 202 -9.71 -0.74 15.61
C ILE A 202 -10.85 -1.08 16.60
N GLU A 203 -11.47 -0.08 17.23
CA GLU A 203 -12.61 -0.28 18.12
C GLU A 203 -13.79 -0.95 17.41
N GLN A 204 -14.11 -0.50 16.20
CA GLN A 204 -15.18 -1.09 15.40
C GLN A 204 -14.85 -2.52 14.96
N TYR A 205 -13.63 -2.76 14.48
CA TYR A 205 -13.19 -4.06 14.00
C TYR A 205 -13.14 -5.12 15.09
N THR A 206 -12.65 -4.75 16.28
CA THR A 206 -12.49 -5.68 17.40
C THR A 206 -13.74 -5.80 18.27
N GLY A 207 -14.65 -4.81 18.23
CA GLY A 207 -15.75 -4.68 19.18
C GLY A 207 -15.30 -4.37 20.62
N LYS A 208 -14.02 -4.03 20.82
CA LYS A 208 -13.44 -3.72 22.14
C LYS A 208 -13.46 -2.22 22.40
N THR A 209 -13.45 -1.88 23.69
CA THR A 209 -13.15 -0.53 24.17
C THR A 209 -11.80 -0.53 24.85
N TYR A 210 -11.04 0.54 24.68
CA TYR A 210 -9.68 0.69 25.22
C TYR A 210 -9.70 1.75 26.32
N PRO A 211 -9.54 1.35 27.60
CA PRO A 211 -9.67 2.26 28.74
C PRO A 211 -8.59 3.36 28.71
N PRO A 212 -8.88 4.51 29.31
CA PRO A 212 -7.87 5.50 29.58
C PRO A 212 -6.82 4.95 30.56
N GLY A 213 -5.63 5.51 30.51
CA GLY A 213 -4.52 5.19 31.41
C GLY A 213 -3.60 6.40 31.56
N ASP A 214 -2.51 6.23 32.29
CA ASP A 214 -1.59 7.31 32.58
C ASP A 214 -0.45 7.40 31.57
N PHE A 215 -0.11 8.63 31.15
CA PHE A 215 1.18 8.92 30.57
C PHE A 215 2.19 9.05 31.70
N VAL A 216 3.29 8.33 31.60
CA VAL A 216 4.38 8.37 32.58
C VAL A 216 5.70 8.72 31.88
N ASP A 217 6.61 9.39 32.61
CA ASP A 217 7.98 9.59 32.17
C ASP A 217 8.86 8.36 32.44
N THR A 218 10.14 8.45 32.12
CA THR A 218 11.11 7.36 32.34
C THR A 218 11.35 7.05 33.81
N ASP A 219 11.03 7.98 34.72
CA ASP A 219 11.17 7.84 36.17
C ASP A 219 9.87 7.35 36.84
N GLY A 220 8.79 7.18 36.03
CA GLY A 220 7.48 6.69 36.49
C GLY A 220 6.54 7.78 36.99
N ASN A 221 6.88 9.08 36.83
CA ASN A 221 5.99 10.16 37.23
C ASN A 221 4.85 10.30 36.26
N VAL A 222 3.63 10.47 36.77
CA VAL A 222 2.44 10.68 35.97
C VAL A 222 2.45 12.08 35.37
N LEU A 223 2.37 12.17 34.02
CA LEU A 223 2.37 13.42 33.26
C LEU A 223 0.94 13.83 32.81
N GLY A 224 0.00 12.91 32.81
CA GLY A 224 -1.38 13.12 32.40
C GLY A 224 -2.07 11.81 32.07
N GLN A 225 -3.28 11.87 31.47
CA GLN A 225 -4.05 10.69 31.10
C GLN A 225 -4.22 10.57 29.59
N HIS A 226 -4.03 9.36 29.07
CA HIS A 226 -4.35 9.01 27.69
C HIS A 226 -5.76 8.43 27.54
N ARG A 227 -6.35 8.52 26.34
CA ARG A 227 -7.70 8.07 26.01
C ARG A 227 -7.77 6.65 25.41
N GLY A 228 -6.87 5.76 25.82
CA GLY A 228 -6.69 4.42 25.27
C GLY A 228 -5.40 4.32 24.43
N VAL A 229 -4.61 3.25 24.67
CA VAL A 229 -3.28 3.04 24.06
C VAL A 229 -3.29 3.09 22.53
N ILE A 230 -4.36 2.60 21.91
CA ILE A 230 -4.50 2.52 20.45
C ILE A 230 -4.60 3.89 19.75
N ARG A 231 -4.77 4.99 20.50
CA ARG A 231 -4.95 6.34 19.96
C ARG A 231 -3.65 7.12 19.76
N TYR A 232 -2.51 6.47 20.00
CA TYR A 232 -1.20 7.12 19.99
C TYR A 232 -0.21 6.38 19.11
N THR A 233 0.69 7.16 18.51
CA THR A 233 1.72 6.68 17.60
C THR A 233 3.09 7.00 18.20
N ILE A 234 4.03 6.07 18.11
CA ILE A 234 5.41 6.29 18.58
C ILE A 234 6.00 7.52 17.87
N GLY A 235 6.59 8.43 18.65
CA GLY A 235 7.12 9.70 18.14
C GLY A 235 6.08 10.82 17.99
N GLN A 236 4.83 10.59 18.40
CA GLN A 236 3.78 11.61 18.35
C GLN A 236 4.14 12.77 19.28
N ARG A 237 4.09 14.01 18.74
CA ARG A 237 4.43 15.24 19.52
C ARG A 237 3.22 16.14 19.77
N LYS A 238 2.11 15.95 19.05
CA LYS A 238 0.90 16.77 19.16
C LYS A 238 -0.30 15.92 19.54
N GLY A 239 -1.27 16.54 20.23
CA GLY A 239 -2.52 15.87 20.59
C GLY A 239 -2.42 14.89 21.76
N LEU A 240 -1.31 14.91 22.52
CA LEU A 240 -1.12 14.09 23.72
C LEU A 240 -1.97 14.62 24.90
N GLY A 241 -2.29 15.92 24.92
CA GLY A 241 -2.97 16.55 26.06
C GLY A 241 -2.09 16.71 27.30
N VAL A 242 -0.77 16.57 27.13
CA VAL A 242 0.22 16.72 28.19
C VAL A 242 1.08 17.95 27.89
N ALA A 243 1.19 18.86 28.85
CA ALA A 243 2.07 20.01 28.78
C ALA A 243 3.47 19.58 29.25
N LEU A 244 4.32 19.16 28.34
CA LEU A 244 5.73 18.92 28.63
C LEU A 244 6.49 20.22 28.39
N PRO A 245 7.46 20.59 29.26
CA PRO A 245 8.43 21.64 28.92
C PRO A 245 9.11 21.24 27.62
N ALA A 246 9.26 22.21 26.69
CA ALA A 246 9.97 21.96 25.45
C ALA A 246 11.36 21.38 25.73
N PRO A 247 11.83 20.41 24.99
CA PRO A 247 13.19 19.90 25.10
C PRO A 247 14.20 20.96 24.71
#